data_0223614beafa84b58e13d3671c7da849
#
_entry.id   0223614beafa84b58e13d3671c7da849
#
_cell.length_a   1.000
_cell.length_b   1.000
_cell.length_c   1.000
_cell.angle_alpha   90.00
_cell.angle_beta   90.00
_cell.angle_gamma   90.00
#
_symmetry.space_group_name_H-M   'P 1'
#
loop_
_entity.id
_entity.type
_entity.pdbx_description
1 polymer ?
#
loop_
_entity_poly.entity_id
_entity_poly.type
_entity_poly.pdbx_seq_one_letter_code
_entity_poly.pdbx_strand_id
1 'polypeptide(L)'
;MSRAHHLLGVIPFVVLAACSDPNQLAKATLENRVDTLTLYSLPTGPLTQPSAYSLGAGTAVRTWQVGSNFEFAYSIDGAGKSVFLTLDVLGLASASSLKPGLIRSTVSFDGMTTAPLNGYLTSDTILVAEQDRFFLRSGLNICTALSVPLYGKLEVLDIDSVAQTVKIRVLADQNCGYRGLGLGIPKS
;
A
#
# COMPACT_ATOMS: atom_id res chain seq x y z
N MET A 1 66.16 -40.85 30.85
CA MET A 1 65.10 -39.94 31.34
C MET A 1 64.65 -39.09 30.14
N SER A 2 63.55 -39.46 29.52
CA SER A 2 63.00 -38.82 28.31
C SER A 2 61.79 -37.97 28.72
N ARG A 3 61.83 -36.65 28.48
CA ARG A 3 60.73 -35.74 28.74
C ARG A 3 59.90 -35.59 27.49
N ALA A 4 58.68 -36.09 27.53
CA ALA A 4 57.66 -35.85 26.49
C ALA A 4 57.06 -34.45 26.67
N HIS A 5 57.15 -33.62 25.65
CA HIS A 5 56.48 -32.29 25.60
C HIS A 5 55.13 -32.46 24.90
N HIS A 6 54.03 -32.29 25.64
CA HIS A 6 52.66 -32.19 25.04
C HIS A 6 52.46 -30.78 24.54
N LEU A 7 52.39 -30.60 23.25
CA LEU A 7 51.92 -29.40 22.60
C LEU A 7 50.38 -29.41 22.62
N LEU A 8 49.76 -28.58 23.44
CA LEU A 8 48.33 -28.26 23.39
C LEU A 8 48.10 -27.29 22.21
N GLY A 9 47.50 -27.80 21.13
CA GLY A 9 47.04 -26.97 20.03
C GLY A 9 45.77 -26.22 20.43
N VAL A 10 45.85 -24.88 20.54
CA VAL A 10 44.70 -24.01 20.68
C VAL A 10 44.09 -23.79 19.31
N ILE A 11 42.89 -24.33 19.07
CA ILE A 11 42.09 -24.10 17.84
C ILE A 11 41.35 -22.78 18.05
N PRO A 12 41.61 -21.74 17.25
CA PRO A 12 40.83 -20.51 17.34
C PRO A 12 39.41 -20.76 16.79
N PHE A 13 38.41 -20.60 17.64
CA PHE A 13 37.01 -20.59 17.27
C PHE A 13 36.70 -19.27 16.59
N VAL A 14 36.65 -19.26 15.25
CA VAL A 14 36.19 -18.07 14.49
C VAL A 14 34.67 -18.04 14.62
N VAL A 15 34.16 -17.18 15.50
CA VAL A 15 32.74 -16.84 15.57
C VAL A 15 32.43 -15.93 14.37
N LEU A 16 31.85 -16.49 13.32
CA LEU A 16 31.25 -15.71 12.24
C LEU A 16 30.02 -15.00 12.81
N ALA A 17 30.19 -13.75 13.26
CA ALA A 17 29.09 -12.87 13.53
C ALA A 17 28.40 -12.59 12.19
N ALA A 18 27.29 -13.26 11.92
CA ALA A 18 26.39 -12.90 10.83
C ALA A 18 25.80 -11.53 11.19
N CYS A 19 26.39 -10.45 10.66
CA CYS A 19 25.80 -9.11 10.69
C CYS A 19 24.53 -9.18 9.83
N SER A 20 23.36 -9.33 10.45
CA SER A 20 22.11 -9.02 9.79
C SER A 20 22.10 -7.50 9.56
N ASP A 21 21.93 -7.08 8.30
CA ASP A 21 21.80 -5.66 7.96
C ASP A 21 20.58 -5.09 8.69
N PRO A 22 20.75 -4.12 9.61
CA PRO A 22 19.64 -3.54 10.37
C PRO A 22 18.63 -2.78 9.50
N ASN A 23 18.98 -2.49 8.23
CA ASN A 23 18.10 -1.84 7.26
C ASN A 23 17.40 -2.84 6.33
N GLN A 24 17.59 -4.13 6.52
CA GLN A 24 16.94 -5.14 5.68
C GLN A 24 15.45 -5.24 6.04
N LEU A 25 14.58 -5.17 5.02
CA LEU A 25 13.16 -5.42 5.21
C LEU A 25 12.94 -6.81 5.82
N ALA A 26 11.98 -6.91 6.74
CA ALA A 26 11.54 -8.20 7.24
C ALA A 26 11.08 -9.08 6.07
N LYS A 27 11.34 -10.39 6.12
CA LYS A 27 10.90 -11.32 5.07
C LYS A 27 9.40 -11.20 4.83
N ALA A 28 8.99 -11.09 3.56
CA ALA A 28 7.58 -11.08 3.18
C ALA A 28 6.92 -12.42 3.59
N THR A 29 5.75 -12.32 4.20
CA THR A 29 4.97 -13.47 4.68
C THR A 29 3.51 -13.45 4.23
N LEU A 30 3.01 -12.27 3.82
CA LEU A 30 1.63 -12.07 3.39
C LEU A 30 1.56 -12.20 1.86
N GLU A 31 0.62 -13.01 1.40
CA GLU A 31 0.38 -13.19 -0.04
C GLU A 31 -0.41 -12.03 -0.62
N ASN A 32 0.06 -11.51 -1.73
CA ASN A 32 -0.69 -10.57 -2.55
C ASN A 32 -1.84 -11.30 -3.24
N ARG A 33 -3.06 -10.78 -3.06
CA ARG A 33 -4.29 -11.28 -3.68
C ARG A 33 -5.02 -10.14 -4.37
N VAL A 34 -5.79 -10.49 -5.38
CA VAL A 34 -6.68 -9.53 -6.07
C VAL A 34 -8.06 -9.64 -5.48
N ASP A 35 -8.61 -8.53 -5.05
CA ASP A 35 -9.97 -8.39 -4.59
C ASP A 35 -10.77 -7.45 -5.50
N THR A 36 -12.10 -7.61 -5.51
CA THR A 36 -13.03 -6.70 -6.17
C THR A 36 -13.95 -6.09 -5.13
N LEU A 37 -13.99 -4.76 -5.09
CA LEU A 37 -14.66 -3.99 -4.06
C LEU A 37 -15.55 -2.92 -4.69
N THR A 38 -16.58 -2.52 -3.94
CA THR A 38 -17.43 -1.37 -4.30
C THR A 38 -17.27 -0.28 -3.25
N LEU A 39 -17.02 0.95 -3.70
CA LEU A 39 -17.00 2.15 -2.86
C LEU A 39 -18.20 3.02 -3.20
N TYR A 40 -18.79 3.63 -2.18
CA TYR A 40 -19.92 4.54 -2.28
C TYR A 40 -19.43 5.99 -2.18
N SER A 41 -20.10 6.90 -2.86
CA SER A 41 -19.75 8.33 -2.84
C SER A 41 -19.78 8.88 -1.41
N LEU A 42 -18.71 9.50 -0.98
CA LEU A 42 -18.51 9.97 0.40
C LEU A 42 -19.63 10.89 0.91
N PRO A 43 -20.09 11.94 0.16
CA PRO A 43 -21.10 12.87 0.70
C PRO A 43 -22.53 12.36 0.56
N THR A 44 -22.81 11.44 -0.35
CA THR A 44 -24.17 11.07 -0.75
C THR A 44 -24.49 9.61 -0.54
N GLY A 45 -23.48 8.78 -0.36
CA GLY A 45 -23.64 7.34 -0.06
C GLY A 45 -24.14 7.09 1.37
N PRO A 46 -24.72 5.90 1.64
CA PRO A 46 -25.13 5.54 2.99
C PRO A 46 -23.92 5.50 3.93
N LEU A 47 -24.01 6.10 5.12
CA LEU A 47 -22.94 6.09 6.12
C LEU A 47 -22.53 4.68 6.58
N THR A 48 -23.39 3.68 6.36
CA THR A 48 -23.12 2.28 6.69
C THR A 48 -22.28 1.56 5.64
N GLN A 49 -22.07 2.17 4.47
CA GLN A 49 -21.31 1.61 3.35
C GLN A 49 -19.90 2.17 3.29
N PRO A 50 -18.92 1.42 2.77
CA PRO A 50 -17.56 1.89 2.64
C PRO A 50 -17.43 2.93 1.52
N SER A 51 -16.69 4.01 1.80
CA SER A 51 -16.43 5.09 0.84
C SER A 51 -14.94 5.29 0.52
N ALA A 52 -14.06 4.53 1.17
CA ALA A 52 -12.62 4.66 1.03
C ALA A 52 -11.94 3.30 0.93
N TYR A 53 -10.68 3.28 0.51
CA TYR A 53 -9.85 2.09 0.45
C TYR A 53 -8.64 2.22 1.37
N SER A 54 -8.33 1.17 2.14
CA SER A 54 -7.17 1.10 3.02
C SER A 54 -6.22 -0.03 2.61
N LEU A 55 -4.98 0.31 2.26
CA LEU A 55 -3.90 -0.67 2.02
C LEU A 55 -3.59 -1.47 3.27
N GLY A 56 -3.57 -0.83 4.43
CA GLY A 56 -3.30 -1.49 5.71
C GLY A 56 -4.34 -2.52 6.08
N ALA A 57 -5.62 -2.23 5.83
CA ALA A 57 -6.70 -3.17 6.03
C ALA A 57 -6.85 -4.16 4.85
N GLY A 58 -6.30 -3.83 3.67
CA GLY A 58 -6.47 -4.61 2.44
C GLY A 58 -7.90 -4.62 1.91
N THR A 59 -8.75 -3.64 2.30
CA THR A 59 -10.17 -3.66 1.96
C THR A 59 -10.79 -2.26 1.91
N ALA A 60 -12.05 -2.20 1.46
CA ALA A 60 -12.88 -1.01 1.52
C ALA A 60 -13.27 -0.70 2.98
N VAL A 61 -13.22 0.58 3.35
CA VAL A 61 -13.43 1.03 4.73
C VAL A 61 -14.37 2.22 4.79
N ARG A 62 -15.01 2.39 5.95
CA ARG A 62 -15.82 3.56 6.26
C ARG A 62 -14.92 4.62 6.90
N THR A 63 -14.83 5.80 6.28
CA THR A 63 -13.92 6.88 6.69
C THR A 63 -14.07 7.26 8.17
N TRP A 64 -15.29 7.33 8.67
CA TRP A 64 -15.55 7.71 10.06
C TRP A 64 -15.09 6.65 11.10
N GLN A 65 -14.88 5.38 10.69
CA GLN A 65 -14.40 4.32 11.58
C GLN A 65 -12.86 4.25 11.64
N VAL A 66 -12.19 4.62 10.57
CA VAL A 66 -10.74 4.42 10.44
C VAL A 66 -9.94 5.74 10.55
N GLY A 67 -10.63 6.88 10.70
CA GLY A 67 -9.97 8.19 10.76
C GLY A 67 -9.19 8.46 9.47
N SER A 68 -7.88 8.64 9.56
CA SER A 68 -6.99 8.88 8.43
C SER A 68 -6.27 7.62 7.90
N ASN A 69 -6.69 6.41 8.29
CA ASN A 69 -6.03 5.15 7.89
C ASN A 69 -6.63 4.59 6.59
N PHE A 70 -6.60 5.38 5.53
CA PHE A 70 -6.96 4.99 4.16
C PHE A 70 -6.14 5.83 3.15
N GLU A 71 -6.09 5.41 1.90
CA GLU A 71 -5.27 6.08 0.88
C GLU A 71 -6.08 7.09 0.07
N PHE A 72 -7.33 6.78 -0.23
CA PHE A 72 -8.24 7.65 -0.95
C PHE A 72 -9.70 7.32 -0.61
N ALA A 73 -10.58 8.29 -0.81
CA ALA A 73 -12.02 8.10 -0.78
C ALA A 73 -12.63 8.34 -2.16
N TYR A 74 -13.73 7.66 -2.46
CA TYR A 74 -14.52 7.90 -3.66
C TYR A 74 -15.56 8.99 -3.41
N SER A 75 -15.77 9.85 -4.41
CA SER A 75 -16.79 10.89 -4.38
C SER A 75 -17.29 11.19 -5.79
N ILE A 76 -18.41 11.91 -5.84
CA ILE A 76 -18.89 12.59 -7.05
C ILE A 76 -18.77 14.09 -6.78
N ASP A 77 -18.10 14.82 -7.67
CA ASP A 77 -17.89 16.25 -7.55
C ASP A 77 -19.15 17.05 -7.86
N GLY A 78 -19.10 18.38 -7.64
CA GLY A 78 -20.22 19.29 -7.91
C GLY A 78 -20.63 19.39 -9.40
N ALA A 79 -19.82 18.85 -10.31
CA ALA A 79 -20.12 18.73 -11.73
C ALA A 79 -20.64 17.34 -12.13
N GLY A 80 -20.88 16.46 -11.16
CA GLY A 80 -21.36 15.09 -11.38
C GLY A 80 -20.29 14.12 -11.86
N LYS A 81 -19.00 14.45 -11.73
CA LYS A 81 -17.90 13.61 -12.17
C LYS A 81 -17.38 12.75 -11.01
N SER A 82 -17.06 11.50 -11.31
CA SER A 82 -16.44 10.58 -10.38
C SER A 82 -14.99 10.99 -10.08
N VAL A 83 -14.64 11.02 -8.80
CA VAL A 83 -13.31 11.45 -8.34
C VAL A 83 -12.80 10.55 -7.20
N PHE A 84 -11.47 10.39 -7.13
CA PHE A 84 -10.80 9.97 -5.92
C PHE A 84 -10.26 11.20 -5.19
N LEU A 85 -10.54 11.27 -3.90
CA LEU A 85 -10.08 12.32 -2.99
C LEU A 85 -8.94 11.78 -2.13
N THR A 86 -7.79 12.44 -2.18
CA THR A 86 -6.67 12.11 -1.29
C THR A 86 -6.92 12.64 0.13
N LEU A 87 -6.18 12.15 1.12
CA LEU A 87 -6.33 12.59 2.50
C LEU A 87 -6.08 14.09 2.69
N ASP A 88 -5.18 14.66 1.90
CA ASP A 88 -4.84 16.09 1.99
C ASP A 88 -6.02 16.96 1.56
N VAL A 89 -6.71 16.56 0.48
CA VAL A 89 -7.94 17.24 0.01
C VAL A 89 -9.05 17.19 1.06
N LEU A 90 -9.11 16.09 1.81
CA LEU A 90 -10.09 15.90 2.88
C LEU A 90 -9.67 16.59 4.20
N GLY A 91 -8.50 17.24 4.26
CA GLY A 91 -7.96 17.84 5.48
C GLY A 91 -7.57 16.82 6.55
N LEU A 92 -7.36 15.56 6.19
CA LEU A 92 -7.07 14.45 7.09
C LEU A 92 -5.60 13.99 7.02
N ALA A 93 -4.79 14.57 6.15
CA ALA A 93 -3.38 14.21 6.05
C ALA A 93 -2.63 14.61 7.31
N SER A 94 -1.84 13.67 7.85
CA SER A 94 -0.93 13.97 8.95
C SER A 94 0.24 14.84 8.48
N ALA A 95 0.93 15.50 9.42
CA ALA A 95 2.15 16.25 9.14
C ALA A 95 3.36 15.35 8.76
N SER A 96 3.14 14.06 8.54
CA SER A 96 4.16 13.10 8.10
C SER A 96 4.81 13.54 6.78
N SER A 97 6.11 13.33 6.67
CA SER A 97 6.89 13.63 5.46
C SER A 97 6.46 12.78 4.25
N LEU A 98 5.86 11.62 4.45
CA LEU A 98 5.33 10.76 3.40
C LEU A 98 3.81 10.66 3.52
N LYS A 99 3.11 11.29 2.59
CA LYS A 99 1.65 11.25 2.50
C LYS A 99 1.21 10.07 1.62
N PRO A 100 0.03 9.47 1.89
CA PRO A 100 -0.57 8.50 0.98
C PRO A 100 -0.92 9.16 -0.35
N GLY A 101 -0.91 8.36 -1.43
CA GLY A 101 -1.20 8.93 -2.75
C GLY A 101 -1.35 7.90 -3.84
N LEU A 102 -1.68 8.39 -5.05
CA LEU A 102 -1.95 7.61 -6.24
C LEU A 102 -1.10 8.07 -7.42
N ILE A 103 -0.70 7.14 -8.30
CA ILE A 103 -0.10 7.45 -9.62
C ILE A 103 -0.95 6.79 -10.68
N ARG A 104 -1.46 7.56 -11.65
CA ARG A 104 -2.14 7.00 -12.83
C ARG A 104 -1.17 6.20 -13.69
N SER A 105 -1.61 5.03 -14.16
CA SER A 105 -0.82 4.14 -15.02
C SER A 105 -1.52 3.89 -16.35
N THR A 106 -0.75 3.84 -17.43
CA THR A 106 -1.22 3.38 -18.73
C THR A 106 -0.98 1.87 -18.97
N VAL A 107 -0.24 1.24 -18.05
CA VAL A 107 0.05 -0.20 -18.09
C VAL A 107 -1.18 -0.98 -17.65
N SER A 108 -1.43 -2.14 -18.24
CA SER A 108 -2.54 -3.02 -17.82
C SER A 108 -2.39 -3.43 -16.35
N PHE A 109 -3.49 -3.73 -15.68
CA PHE A 109 -3.47 -4.12 -14.28
C PHE A 109 -2.48 -5.28 -14.00
N ASP A 110 -2.48 -6.30 -14.86
CA ASP A 110 -1.57 -7.45 -14.69
C ASP A 110 -0.11 -7.11 -15.03
N GLY A 111 0.11 -6.13 -15.92
CA GLY A 111 1.43 -5.61 -16.25
C GLY A 111 2.04 -4.69 -15.17
N MET A 112 1.24 -4.21 -14.22
CA MET A 112 1.71 -3.38 -13.11
C MET A 112 2.36 -4.28 -12.04
N THR A 113 3.61 -4.68 -12.26
CA THR A 113 4.31 -5.67 -11.42
C THR A 113 5.14 -5.08 -10.30
N THR A 114 5.52 -3.79 -10.39
CA THR A 114 6.36 -3.14 -9.38
C THR A 114 5.90 -1.69 -9.19
N ALA A 115 5.62 -1.31 -7.93
CA ALA A 115 5.22 0.05 -7.60
C ALA A 115 6.37 1.07 -7.78
N PRO A 116 6.13 2.26 -8.35
CA PRO A 116 7.10 3.35 -8.39
C PRO A 116 7.46 3.82 -6.96
N LEU A 117 8.67 4.39 -6.80
CA LEU A 117 9.08 5.00 -5.53
C LEU A 117 8.49 6.40 -5.33
N ASN A 118 8.38 7.17 -6.40
CA ASN A 118 8.03 8.59 -6.39
C ASN A 118 6.94 8.93 -7.41
N GLY A 119 6.45 10.16 -7.40
CA GLY A 119 5.48 10.67 -8.37
C GLY A 119 4.02 10.52 -7.94
N TYR A 120 3.76 10.18 -6.68
CA TYR A 120 2.41 10.03 -6.16
C TYR A 120 1.73 11.40 -5.97
N LEU A 121 0.54 11.53 -6.52
CA LEU A 121 -0.38 12.64 -6.25
C LEU A 121 -0.93 12.47 -4.84
N THR A 122 -0.70 13.44 -3.98
CA THR A 122 -1.01 13.35 -2.54
C THR A 122 -2.00 14.42 -2.06
N SER A 123 -2.18 15.49 -2.84
CA SER A 123 -3.01 16.65 -2.50
C SER A 123 -3.99 17.02 -3.61
N ASP A 124 -4.41 16.04 -4.40
CA ASP A 124 -5.23 16.25 -5.59
C ASP A 124 -6.61 15.60 -5.47
N THR A 125 -7.59 16.23 -6.13
CA THR A 125 -8.83 15.58 -6.54
C THR A 125 -8.59 14.93 -7.90
N ILE A 126 -8.67 13.62 -7.98
CA ILE A 126 -8.30 12.85 -9.16
C ILE A 126 -9.56 12.41 -9.88
N LEU A 127 -9.82 12.98 -11.07
CA LEU A 127 -10.90 12.49 -11.93
C LEU A 127 -10.66 11.03 -12.29
N VAL A 128 -11.72 10.22 -12.26
CA VAL A 128 -11.64 8.79 -12.59
C VAL A 128 -12.70 8.39 -13.62
N ALA A 129 -12.31 7.46 -14.48
CA ALA A 129 -13.16 6.83 -15.47
C ALA A 129 -12.96 5.31 -15.41
N GLU A 130 -13.87 4.57 -16.05
CA GLU A 130 -13.70 3.13 -16.24
C GLU A 130 -12.40 2.83 -16.97
N GLN A 131 -11.76 1.73 -16.60
CA GLN A 131 -10.46 1.27 -17.08
C GLN A 131 -9.26 2.14 -16.63
N ASP A 132 -9.47 3.18 -15.84
CA ASP A 132 -8.35 3.89 -15.18
C ASP A 132 -7.62 2.98 -14.21
N ARG A 133 -6.29 3.10 -14.19
CA ARG A 133 -5.40 2.29 -13.35
C ARG A 133 -4.48 3.18 -12.55
N PHE A 134 -4.22 2.77 -11.32
CA PHE A 134 -3.38 3.52 -10.40
C PHE A 134 -2.48 2.60 -9.58
N PHE A 135 -1.25 3.04 -9.36
CA PHE A 135 -0.46 2.58 -8.23
C PHE A 135 -0.88 3.33 -6.98
N LEU A 136 -0.86 2.63 -5.86
CA LEU A 136 -1.18 3.16 -4.53
C LEU A 136 0.06 3.11 -3.65
N ARG A 137 0.18 4.09 -2.75
CA ARG A 137 1.18 4.13 -1.69
C ARG A 137 0.54 4.64 -0.41
N SER A 138 0.80 3.98 0.72
CA SER A 138 0.35 4.45 2.03
C SER A 138 1.23 5.58 2.59
N GLY A 139 0.77 6.22 3.66
CA GLY A 139 1.63 6.98 4.57
C GLY A 139 2.51 6.06 5.43
N LEU A 140 3.27 6.66 6.35
CA LEU A 140 4.17 5.92 7.26
C LEU A 140 3.50 5.40 8.53
N ASN A 141 2.22 5.70 8.71
CA ASN A 141 1.45 5.37 9.92
C ASN A 141 1.15 3.88 10.11
N ILE A 142 1.37 3.05 9.11
CA ILE A 142 1.08 1.61 9.14
C ILE A 142 2.35 0.81 9.50
N CYS A 143 3.44 1.04 8.79
CA CYS A 143 4.72 0.37 9.01
C CYS A 143 5.69 1.24 9.82
N THR A 144 5.25 1.72 10.97
CA THR A 144 5.96 2.73 11.77
C THR A 144 7.34 2.30 12.23
N ALA A 145 7.52 1.02 12.58
CA ALA A 145 8.80 0.51 13.07
C ALA A 145 9.94 0.58 12.03
N LEU A 146 9.60 0.51 10.74
CA LEU A 146 10.56 0.57 9.64
C LEU A 146 10.53 1.90 8.89
N SER A 147 9.55 2.78 9.19
CA SER A 147 9.32 4.03 8.49
C SER A 147 9.24 3.87 6.96
N VAL A 148 8.59 2.81 6.51
CA VAL A 148 8.37 2.49 5.09
C VAL A 148 6.88 2.41 4.78
N PRO A 149 6.44 2.70 3.53
CA PRO A 149 5.03 2.60 3.16
C PRO A 149 4.63 1.18 2.74
N LEU A 150 3.32 0.96 2.63
CA LEU A 150 2.72 -0.13 1.85
C LEU A 150 2.49 0.33 0.43
N TYR A 151 2.40 -0.62 -0.50
CA TYR A 151 2.10 -0.36 -1.90
C TYR A 151 0.95 -1.23 -2.40
N GLY A 152 0.34 -0.79 -3.49
CA GLY A 152 -0.74 -1.52 -4.14
C GLY A 152 -0.98 -1.04 -5.56
N LYS A 153 -1.94 -1.65 -6.22
CA LYS A 153 -2.46 -1.24 -7.52
C LYS A 153 -3.97 -1.40 -7.57
N LEU A 154 -4.62 -0.58 -8.35
CA LEU A 154 -6.06 -0.72 -8.62
C LEU A 154 -6.38 -0.46 -10.09
N GLU A 155 -7.54 -0.96 -10.52
CA GLU A 155 -8.22 -0.61 -11.76
C GLU A 155 -9.69 -0.33 -11.49
N VAL A 156 -10.22 0.72 -12.09
CA VAL A 156 -11.64 1.05 -12.08
C VAL A 156 -12.36 0.14 -13.08
N LEU A 157 -13.27 -0.70 -12.59
CA LEU A 157 -14.01 -1.67 -13.40
C LEU A 157 -15.31 -1.10 -13.94
N ASP A 158 -16.02 -0.33 -13.10
CA ASP A 158 -17.37 0.16 -13.39
C ASP A 158 -17.67 1.39 -12.54
N ILE A 159 -18.47 2.32 -13.09
CA ILE A 159 -18.95 3.51 -12.41
C ILE A 159 -20.46 3.62 -12.60
N ASP A 160 -21.22 3.40 -11.52
CA ASP A 160 -22.66 3.60 -11.50
C ASP A 160 -22.99 5.01 -10.98
N SER A 161 -23.32 5.91 -11.89
CA SER A 161 -23.68 7.29 -11.56
C SER A 161 -25.04 7.41 -10.85
N VAL A 162 -25.94 6.43 -11.02
CA VAL A 162 -27.26 6.41 -10.38
C VAL A 162 -27.13 5.88 -8.94
N ALA A 163 -26.45 4.75 -8.75
CA ALA A 163 -26.16 4.21 -7.43
C ALA A 163 -25.05 4.99 -6.70
N GLN A 164 -24.35 5.89 -7.42
CA GLN A 164 -23.22 6.68 -6.91
C GLN A 164 -22.11 5.81 -6.35
N THR A 165 -21.74 4.77 -7.08
CA THR A 165 -20.72 3.82 -6.68
C THR A 165 -19.63 3.69 -7.73
N VAL A 166 -18.46 3.25 -7.28
CA VAL A 166 -17.36 2.78 -8.12
C VAL A 166 -16.99 1.36 -7.73
N LYS A 167 -16.87 0.50 -8.72
CA LYS A 167 -16.35 -0.86 -8.56
C LYS A 167 -14.90 -0.91 -8.99
N ILE A 168 -14.03 -1.37 -8.12
CA ILE A 168 -12.60 -1.46 -8.37
C ILE A 168 -12.11 -2.89 -8.17
N ARG A 169 -11.12 -3.32 -8.94
CA ARG A 169 -10.26 -4.44 -8.57
C ARG A 169 -8.95 -3.89 -8.03
N VAL A 170 -8.44 -4.53 -7.00
CA VAL A 170 -7.30 -4.01 -6.26
C VAL A 170 -6.40 -5.14 -5.78
N LEU A 171 -5.10 -4.86 -5.70
CA LEU A 171 -4.12 -5.70 -5.03
C LEU A 171 -3.35 -4.82 -4.06
N ALA A 172 -3.37 -5.20 -2.78
CA ALA A 172 -2.53 -4.60 -1.74
C ALA A 172 -1.35 -5.52 -1.43
N ASP A 173 -0.14 -4.97 -1.41
CA ASP A 173 0.99 -5.61 -0.76
C ASP A 173 1.08 -5.11 0.69
N GLN A 174 0.72 -5.98 1.63
CA GLN A 174 0.72 -5.68 3.06
C GLN A 174 2.07 -5.98 3.74
N ASN A 175 3.10 -6.36 2.97
CA ASN A 175 4.46 -6.50 3.47
C ASN A 175 5.17 -5.15 3.43
N CYS A 176 5.55 -4.65 4.59
CA CYS A 176 6.12 -3.30 4.75
C CYS A 176 7.34 -3.06 3.85
N GLY A 177 7.26 -2.03 3.00
CA GLY A 177 8.32 -1.61 2.09
C GLY A 177 8.47 -2.44 0.81
N TYR A 178 7.76 -3.55 0.68
CA TYR A 178 7.77 -4.35 -0.55
C TYR A 178 6.98 -3.66 -1.66
N ARG A 179 7.53 -3.69 -2.86
CA ARG A 179 6.97 -3.02 -4.04
C ARG A 179 6.48 -3.98 -5.12
N GLY A 180 6.65 -5.28 -4.89
CA GLY A 180 6.26 -6.33 -5.82
C GLY A 180 4.75 -6.52 -5.85
N LEU A 181 4.08 -6.20 -6.97
CA LEU A 181 2.63 -6.25 -7.14
C LEU A 181 2.17 -7.45 -7.99
N GLY A 182 2.96 -8.50 -8.03
CA GLY A 182 2.55 -9.81 -8.55
C GLY A 182 1.74 -10.61 -7.52
N LEU A 183 1.00 -11.63 -7.96
CA LEU A 183 0.28 -12.55 -7.07
C LEU A 183 1.24 -13.39 -6.21
N GLY A 184 0.79 -13.82 -5.04
CA GLY A 184 1.56 -14.64 -4.10
C GLY A 184 2.50 -13.82 -3.23
N ILE A 185 3.52 -14.47 -2.63
CA ILE A 185 4.49 -13.80 -1.77
C ILE A 185 5.36 -12.86 -2.61
N PRO A 186 5.40 -11.55 -2.34
CA PRO A 186 6.20 -10.61 -3.11
C PRO A 186 7.69 -10.89 -2.93
N LYS A 187 8.46 -10.65 -4.00
CA LYS A 187 9.92 -10.64 -3.96
C LYS A 187 10.40 -9.21 -3.73
N SER A 188 11.43 -9.07 -2.92
CA SER A 188 12.07 -7.77 -2.63
C SER A 188 12.63 -7.13 -3.88
#